data_68123bef410322096bcb945b0f2846df
#
_entry.id   68123bef410322096bcb945b0f2846df
#
_cell.length_a   1.000
_cell.length_b   1.000
_cell.length_c   1.000
_cell.angle_alpha   90.00
_cell.angle_beta   90.00
_cell.angle_gamma   90.00
#
_symmetry.space_group_name_H-M   'P 1'
#
loop_
_entity.id
_entity.type
_entity.pdbx_description
1 polymer ?
#
loop_
_entity_poly.entity_id
_entity_poly.type
_entity_poly.pdbx_seq_one_letter_code
_entity_poly.pdbx_strand_id
1 'polypeptide(L)'
;ILAGGAGRRLFPLTQDRSKPAIPLGGKYRLIDIAISNSINSGLRKLFVLTQFNSASLNRHITSSFNFDHFTGGAVEVLAAEQTVGNVNWFQGTADAVRQHLHRFTDRESDYQLVLSGDHLYRMDYQGLLQEHWKTRADVTVCLIPLDELAASSSSLLKLDRSARIEQFRQQPVGKDLQEMRNDTTVFGLSPTKAASKP
;
A
#
# COMPACT_ATOMS: atom_id res chain seq x y z
N ILE A 1 -5.24 -3.27 -3.50
CA ILE A 1 -5.12 -2.71 -2.15
C ILE A 1 -4.92 -3.86 -1.17
N LEU A 2 -3.85 -3.79 -0.36
CA LEU A 2 -3.50 -4.81 0.62
C LEU A 2 -4.22 -4.55 1.95
N ALA A 3 -5.10 -5.45 2.35
CA ALA A 3 -6.00 -5.28 3.51
C ALA A 3 -6.03 -6.50 4.46
N GLY A 4 -5.05 -7.40 4.37
CA GLY A 4 -5.03 -8.69 5.09
C GLY A 4 -4.37 -8.69 6.48
N GLY A 5 -3.80 -7.59 6.93
CA GLY A 5 -3.03 -7.52 8.18
C GLY A 5 -3.87 -7.60 9.46
N ALA A 6 -3.38 -8.35 10.47
CA ALA A 6 -4.05 -8.52 11.76
C ALA A 6 -4.11 -7.26 12.64
N GLY A 7 -3.23 -6.27 12.41
CA GLY A 7 -3.27 -4.98 13.11
C GLY A 7 -3.00 -5.03 14.61
N ARG A 8 -2.21 -5.97 15.11
CA ARG A 8 -1.99 -6.23 16.55
C ARG A 8 -1.62 -5.00 17.38
N ARG A 9 -0.95 -4.00 16.78
CA ARG A 9 -0.53 -2.75 17.45
C ARG A 9 -1.70 -1.83 17.83
N LEU A 10 -2.88 -2.05 17.25
CA LEU A 10 -4.09 -1.26 17.50
C LEU A 10 -5.15 -2.00 18.32
N PHE A 11 -4.75 -3.11 19.01
CA PHE A 11 -5.64 -3.76 19.97
C PHE A 11 -6.05 -2.77 21.08
N PRO A 12 -7.34 -2.74 21.52
CA PRO A 12 -8.42 -3.66 21.19
C PRO A 12 -9.26 -3.29 19.95
N LEU A 13 -8.95 -2.22 19.23
CA LEU A 13 -9.72 -1.77 18.06
C LEU A 13 -9.77 -2.83 16.94
N THR A 14 -8.79 -3.72 16.91
CA THR A 14 -8.65 -4.80 15.92
C THR A 14 -9.06 -6.18 16.44
N GLN A 15 -9.72 -6.25 17.59
CA GLN A 15 -10.17 -7.51 18.18
C GLN A 15 -11.10 -8.27 17.23
N ASP A 16 -12.13 -7.59 16.70
CA ASP A 16 -13.19 -8.19 15.89
C ASP A 16 -13.19 -7.72 14.43
N ARG A 17 -12.12 -7.05 14.00
CA ARG A 17 -12.00 -6.49 12.64
C ARG A 17 -10.55 -6.33 12.20
N SER A 18 -10.32 -6.37 10.90
CA SER A 18 -9.01 -6.04 10.32
C SER A 18 -8.68 -4.55 10.50
N LYS A 19 -7.38 -4.19 10.49
CA LYS A 19 -6.94 -2.79 10.62
C LYS A 19 -7.59 -1.84 9.61
N PRO A 20 -7.69 -2.17 8.30
CA PRO A 20 -8.37 -1.31 7.32
C PRO A 20 -9.86 -1.06 7.60
N ALA A 21 -10.50 -1.91 8.41
CA ALA A 21 -11.90 -1.77 8.79
C ALA A 21 -12.14 -0.88 10.02
N ILE A 22 -11.08 -0.31 10.62
CA ILE A 22 -11.22 0.59 11.78
C ILE A 22 -12.00 1.84 11.36
N PRO A 23 -13.04 2.24 12.14
CA PRO A 23 -13.80 3.45 11.87
C PRO A 23 -12.94 4.71 11.91
N LEU A 24 -13.21 5.64 11.00
CA LEU A 24 -12.57 6.93 10.88
C LEU A 24 -13.64 8.02 10.69
N GLY A 25 -13.65 9.05 11.54
CA GLY A 25 -14.57 10.19 11.40
C GLY A 25 -16.05 9.80 11.38
N GLY A 26 -16.46 8.80 12.12
CA GLY A 26 -17.84 8.34 12.24
C GLY A 26 -18.22 7.26 11.21
N LYS A 27 -18.55 7.64 9.99
CA LYS A 27 -19.07 6.72 8.94
C LYS A 27 -18.01 6.06 8.07
N TYR A 28 -16.80 6.62 8.01
CA TYR A 28 -15.71 6.11 7.17
C TYR A 28 -14.90 5.03 7.87
N ARG A 29 -14.05 4.35 7.10
CA ARG A 29 -13.04 3.41 7.57
C ARG A 29 -11.68 3.74 6.96
N LEU A 30 -10.60 3.24 7.54
CA LEU A 30 -9.24 3.50 7.03
C LEU A 30 -9.09 3.15 5.55
N ILE A 31 -9.67 2.05 5.10
CA ILE A 31 -9.63 1.60 3.71
C ILE A 31 -10.20 2.64 2.72
N ASP A 32 -11.18 3.44 3.16
CA ASP A 32 -11.86 4.40 2.29
C ASP A 32 -10.90 5.47 1.76
N ILE A 33 -9.82 5.74 2.48
CA ILE A 33 -8.77 6.66 2.04
C ILE A 33 -8.09 6.14 0.77
N ALA A 34 -7.62 4.90 0.79
CA ALA A 34 -6.94 4.31 -0.36
C ALA A 34 -7.90 4.14 -1.56
N ILE A 35 -9.13 3.71 -1.32
CA ILE A 35 -10.15 3.56 -2.36
C ILE A 35 -10.51 4.92 -2.94
N SER A 36 -10.78 5.94 -2.11
CA SER A 36 -11.15 7.28 -2.57
C SER A 36 -10.00 7.96 -3.33
N ASN A 37 -8.75 7.85 -2.87
CA ASN A 37 -7.60 8.36 -3.62
C ASN A 37 -7.50 7.70 -5.00
N SER A 38 -7.73 6.38 -5.09
CA SER A 38 -7.72 5.65 -6.37
C SER A 38 -8.81 6.15 -7.32
N ILE A 39 -10.05 6.24 -6.85
CA ILE A 39 -11.19 6.71 -7.64
C ILE A 39 -10.96 8.16 -8.10
N ASN A 40 -10.52 9.04 -7.22
CA ASN A 40 -10.23 10.44 -7.52
C ASN A 40 -9.06 10.60 -8.51
N SER A 41 -8.14 9.63 -8.55
CA SER A 41 -7.06 9.55 -9.55
C SER A 41 -7.50 8.88 -10.86
N GLY A 42 -8.80 8.61 -11.06
CA GLY A 42 -9.32 7.96 -12.27
C GLY A 42 -9.12 6.44 -12.32
N LEU A 43 -8.56 5.84 -11.28
CA LEU A 43 -8.37 4.39 -11.18
C LEU A 43 -9.65 3.76 -10.62
N ARG A 44 -10.38 3.03 -11.46
CA ARG A 44 -11.70 2.50 -11.10
C ARG A 44 -11.78 0.98 -11.01
N LYS A 45 -10.76 0.26 -11.48
CA LYS A 45 -10.67 -1.19 -11.34
C LYS A 45 -9.79 -1.51 -10.13
N LEU A 46 -10.43 -1.86 -9.01
CA LEU A 46 -9.78 -1.99 -7.72
C LEU A 46 -9.98 -3.41 -7.18
N PHE A 47 -8.90 -4.03 -6.73
CA PHE A 47 -8.90 -5.30 -6.01
C PHE A 47 -8.48 -5.07 -4.57
N VAL A 48 -9.24 -5.57 -3.62
CA VAL A 48 -8.93 -5.49 -2.19
C VAL A 48 -8.63 -6.88 -1.67
N LEU A 49 -7.36 -7.12 -1.34
CA LEU A 49 -6.89 -8.41 -0.85
C LEU A 49 -7.09 -8.50 0.66
N THR A 50 -7.94 -9.40 1.10
CA THR A 50 -8.33 -9.56 2.50
C THR A 50 -7.96 -10.93 3.05
N GLN A 51 -7.74 -11.03 4.36
CA GLN A 51 -7.45 -12.28 5.02
C GLN A 51 -8.02 -12.31 6.44
N PHE A 52 -7.44 -11.54 7.37
CA PHE A 52 -7.75 -11.58 8.79
C PHE A 52 -9.00 -10.75 9.11
N ASN A 53 -9.96 -11.32 9.88
CA ASN A 53 -11.19 -10.64 10.37
C ASN A 53 -11.87 -9.74 9.32
N SER A 54 -12.00 -10.26 8.09
CA SER A 54 -12.39 -9.46 6.92
C SER A 54 -13.89 -9.23 6.78
N ALA A 55 -14.74 -9.96 7.48
CA ALA A 55 -16.19 -9.93 7.28
C ALA A 55 -16.81 -8.52 7.34
N SER A 56 -16.42 -7.72 8.35
CA SER A 56 -16.90 -6.35 8.49
C SER A 56 -16.33 -5.40 7.42
N LEU A 57 -15.10 -5.65 6.96
CA LEU A 57 -14.46 -4.92 5.86
C LEU A 57 -15.16 -5.20 4.54
N ASN A 58 -15.34 -6.48 4.21
CA ASN A 58 -16.02 -6.92 2.99
C ASN A 58 -17.42 -6.31 2.88
N ARG A 59 -18.21 -6.40 3.96
CA ARG A 59 -19.54 -5.78 4.01
C ARG A 59 -19.50 -4.27 3.77
N HIS A 60 -18.54 -3.57 4.37
CA HIS A 60 -18.41 -2.13 4.18
C HIS A 60 -18.08 -1.79 2.72
N ILE A 61 -17.11 -2.47 2.12
CA ILE A 61 -16.71 -2.24 0.73
C ILE A 61 -17.89 -2.46 -0.22
N THR A 62 -18.57 -3.62 -0.10
CA THR A 62 -19.68 -3.96 -0.99
C THR A 62 -20.90 -3.06 -0.82
N SER A 63 -21.09 -2.45 0.36
CA SER A 63 -22.21 -1.52 0.59
C SER A 63 -21.88 -0.06 0.23
N SER A 64 -20.59 0.31 0.23
CA SER A 64 -20.18 1.73 0.10
C SER A 64 -19.62 2.09 -1.28
N PHE A 65 -19.07 1.11 -2.00
CA PHE A 65 -18.40 1.33 -3.29
C PHE A 65 -19.06 0.53 -4.40
N ASN A 66 -20.17 1.04 -4.90
CA ASN A 66 -20.89 0.46 -6.03
C ASN A 66 -20.74 1.37 -7.25
N PHE A 67 -20.24 0.81 -8.34
CA PHE A 67 -20.21 1.47 -9.63
C PHE A 67 -21.44 1.03 -10.44
N ASP A 68 -22.02 1.97 -11.17
CA ASP A 68 -23.08 1.66 -12.11
C ASP A 68 -22.50 1.26 -13.48
N HIS A 69 -23.36 0.75 -14.36
CA HIS A 69 -22.96 0.31 -15.69
C HIS A 69 -22.48 1.45 -16.60
N PHE A 70 -22.86 2.70 -16.30
CA PHE A 70 -22.51 3.86 -17.12
C PHE A 70 -21.17 4.46 -16.74
N THR A 71 -20.86 4.51 -15.44
CA THR A 71 -19.60 5.07 -14.95
C THR A 71 -18.42 4.12 -15.08
N GLY A 72 -18.71 2.84 -15.21
CA GLY A 72 -17.72 1.77 -15.30
C GLY A 72 -16.84 1.67 -14.05
N GLY A 73 -16.17 0.56 -13.86
CA GLY A 73 -15.31 0.29 -12.72
C GLY A 73 -15.84 -0.83 -11.83
N ALA A 74 -15.00 -1.26 -10.88
CA ALA A 74 -15.34 -2.26 -9.88
C ALA A 74 -14.42 -2.16 -8.67
N VAL A 75 -14.96 -2.43 -7.49
CA VAL A 75 -14.17 -2.76 -6.30
C VAL A 75 -14.46 -4.21 -5.95
N GLU A 76 -13.52 -5.08 -6.26
CA GLU A 76 -13.63 -6.52 -6.04
C GLU A 76 -12.84 -6.91 -4.79
N VAL A 77 -13.46 -7.69 -3.91
CA VAL A 77 -12.79 -8.23 -2.72
C VAL A 77 -12.26 -9.61 -3.04
N LEU A 78 -10.96 -9.80 -2.91
CA LEU A 78 -10.28 -11.07 -3.08
C LEU A 78 -9.78 -11.54 -1.70
N ALA A 79 -10.42 -12.56 -1.18
CA ALA A 79 -10.02 -13.18 0.08
C ALA A 79 -8.90 -14.20 -0.15
N ALA A 80 -8.09 -14.45 0.90
CA ALA A 80 -7.21 -15.59 0.88
C ALA A 80 -8.05 -16.89 0.77
N GLU A 81 -7.73 -17.70 -0.23
CA GLU A 81 -8.45 -18.93 -0.52
C GLU A 81 -7.52 -20.13 -0.38
N GLN A 82 -8.06 -21.20 0.20
CA GLN A 82 -7.40 -22.51 0.16
C GLN A 82 -7.83 -23.22 -1.12
N THR A 83 -6.87 -23.69 -1.88
CA THR A 83 -7.08 -24.48 -3.09
C THR A 83 -6.45 -25.85 -2.96
N VAL A 84 -6.76 -26.76 -3.86
CA VAL A 84 -6.15 -28.10 -3.87
C VAL A 84 -4.60 -28.03 -3.94
N GLY A 85 -4.05 -27.00 -4.59
CA GLY A 85 -2.60 -26.78 -4.73
C GLY A 85 -1.98 -25.89 -3.65
N ASN A 86 -2.77 -25.19 -2.87
CA ASN A 86 -2.29 -24.30 -1.81
C ASN A 86 -3.28 -24.20 -0.66
N VAL A 87 -2.90 -24.78 0.47
CA VAL A 87 -3.69 -24.78 1.73
C VAL A 87 -3.28 -23.68 2.70
N ASN A 88 -2.31 -22.85 2.35
CA ASN A 88 -1.76 -21.83 3.22
C ASN A 88 -2.48 -20.48 3.04
N TRP A 89 -2.57 -19.74 4.13
CA TRP A 89 -2.89 -18.33 4.11
C TRP A 89 -1.77 -17.52 3.45
N PHE A 90 -2.04 -16.27 3.08
CA PHE A 90 -0.97 -15.39 2.56
C PHE A 90 0.20 -15.31 3.54
N GLN A 91 1.39 -15.63 3.05
CA GLN A 91 2.62 -15.62 3.84
C GLN A 91 3.27 -14.22 3.92
N GLY A 92 2.63 -13.22 3.33
CA GLY A 92 3.08 -11.83 3.32
C GLY A 92 2.37 -11.03 2.22
N THR A 93 2.69 -9.75 2.14
CA THR A 93 2.04 -8.82 1.20
C THR A 93 2.34 -9.17 -0.27
N ALA A 94 3.58 -9.52 -0.57
CA ALA A 94 3.96 -9.95 -1.92
C ALA A 94 3.32 -11.28 -2.31
N ASP A 95 3.18 -12.21 -1.36
CA ASP A 95 2.52 -13.49 -1.59
C ASP A 95 1.02 -13.31 -1.89
N ALA A 96 0.35 -12.40 -1.20
CA ALA A 96 -1.04 -12.05 -1.49
C ALA A 96 -1.23 -11.56 -2.93
N VAL A 97 -0.33 -10.70 -3.42
CA VAL A 97 -0.35 -10.23 -4.81
C VAL A 97 -0.08 -11.39 -5.76
N ARG A 98 0.94 -12.20 -5.49
CA ARG A 98 1.36 -13.32 -6.35
C ARG A 98 0.27 -14.38 -6.53
N GLN A 99 -0.44 -14.74 -5.46
CA GLN A 99 -1.53 -15.72 -5.53
C GLN A 99 -2.69 -15.26 -6.41
N HIS A 100 -2.93 -13.95 -6.48
CA HIS A 100 -3.98 -13.36 -7.30
C HIS A 100 -3.48 -12.73 -8.61
N LEU A 101 -2.23 -12.96 -8.99
CA LEU A 101 -1.62 -12.32 -10.17
C LEU A 101 -2.44 -12.55 -11.45
N HIS A 102 -3.00 -13.74 -11.64
CA HIS A 102 -3.86 -14.09 -12.76
C HIS A 102 -5.13 -13.24 -12.87
N ARG A 103 -5.58 -12.60 -11.76
CA ARG A 103 -6.73 -11.69 -11.72
C ARG A 103 -6.35 -10.27 -12.12
N PHE A 104 -5.08 -9.91 -12.02
CA PHE A 104 -4.56 -8.56 -12.28
C PHE A 104 -3.98 -8.41 -13.68
N THR A 105 -3.47 -9.50 -14.25
CA THR A 105 -2.80 -9.53 -15.57
C THR A 105 -3.75 -9.85 -16.71
N ASP A 106 -4.97 -9.31 -16.68
CA ASP A 106 -5.82 -9.36 -17.86
C ASP A 106 -5.25 -8.40 -18.92
N ARG A 107 -5.66 -8.62 -20.17
CA ARG A 107 -5.11 -7.93 -21.37
C ARG A 107 -5.37 -6.41 -21.39
N GLU A 108 -6.04 -5.87 -20.37
CA GLU A 108 -6.44 -4.46 -20.31
C GLU A 108 -5.57 -3.60 -19.38
N SER A 109 -4.62 -4.21 -18.66
CA SER A 109 -3.83 -3.51 -17.65
C SER A 109 -2.33 -3.66 -17.89
N ASP A 110 -1.68 -2.59 -18.34
CA ASP A 110 -0.23 -2.55 -18.55
C ASP A 110 0.53 -2.34 -17.22
N TYR A 111 -0.13 -1.74 -16.22
CA TYR A 111 0.48 -1.35 -14.94
C TYR A 111 -0.35 -1.82 -13.76
N GLN A 112 0.34 -2.16 -12.67
CA GLN A 112 -0.29 -2.56 -11.41
C GLN A 112 0.13 -1.59 -10.30
N LEU A 113 -0.84 -0.91 -9.69
CA LEU A 113 -0.60 -0.06 -8.53
C LEU A 113 -0.92 -0.83 -7.24
N VAL A 114 0.10 -1.07 -6.41
CA VAL A 114 -0.05 -1.78 -5.13
C VAL A 114 -0.10 -0.76 -3.99
N LEU A 115 -1.18 -0.76 -3.22
CA LEU A 115 -1.44 0.18 -2.14
C LEU A 115 -1.65 -0.54 -0.81
N SER A 116 -1.20 0.06 0.29
CA SER A 116 -1.61 -0.35 1.64
C SER A 116 -3.01 0.18 1.94
N GLY A 117 -3.87 -0.65 2.52
CA GLY A 117 -5.26 -0.31 2.88
C GLY A 117 -5.41 0.35 4.25
N ASP A 118 -4.31 0.69 4.92
CA ASP A 118 -4.30 1.19 6.30
C ASP A 118 -3.55 2.52 6.48
N HIS A 119 -3.14 3.15 5.39
CA HIS A 119 -2.45 4.43 5.40
C HIS A 119 -3.43 5.61 5.37
N LEU A 120 -3.11 6.65 6.16
CA LEU A 120 -3.80 7.93 6.16
C LEU A 120 -2.98 8.95 5.37
N TYR A 121 -3.33 9.20 4.13
CA TYR A 121 -2.70 10.22 3.29
C TYR A 121 -3.64 10.64 2.15
N ARG A 122 -3.39 11.79 1.59
CA ARG A 122 -4.04 12.26 0.36
C ARG A 122 -3.02 12.26 -0.76
N MET A 123 -3.31 11.56 -1.84
CA MET A 123 -2.40 11.46 -2.98
C MET A 123 -3.18 11.32 -4.28
N ASP A 124 -2.73 12.04 -5.31
CA ASP A 124 -3.11 11.81 -6.70
C ASP A 124 -2.11 10.82 -7.32
N TYR A 125 -2.60 9.65 -7.68
CA TYR A 125 -1.75 8.61 -8.28
C TYR A 125 -1.40 8.87 -9.73
N GLN A 126 -2.03 9.83 -10.41
CA GLN A 126 -1.65 10.21 -11.76
C GLN A 126 -0.22 10.74 -11.82
N GLY A 127 0.18 11.53 -10.82
CA GLY A 127 1.56 12.02 -10.71
C GLY A 127 2.57 10.89 -10.57
N LEU A 128 2.25 9.84 -9.79
CA LEU A 128 3.10 8.65 -9.66
C LEU A 128 3.23 7.88 -10.98
N LEU A 129 2.12 7.71 -11.70
CA LEU A 129 2.13 7.05 -13.02
C LEU A 129 2.93 7.84 -14.04
N GLN A 130 2.78 9.17 -14.08
CA GLN A 130 3.56 10.04 -14.97
C GLN A 130 5.06 9.93 -14.71
N GLU A 131 5.48 9.91 -13.45
CA GLU A 131 6.89 9.73 -13.10
C GLU A 131 7.39 8.33 -13.48
N HIS A 132 6.58 7.30 -13.28
CA HIS A 132 6.89 5.93 -13.71
C HIS A 132 7.14 5.86 -15.23
N TRP A 133 6.27 6.44 -16.04
CA TRP A 133 6.42 6.47 -17.49
C TRP A 133 7.63 7.28 -17.95
N LYS A 134 7.85 8.44 -17.34
CA LYS A 134 8.98 9.32 -17.64
C LYS A 134 10.33 8.64 -17.38
N THR A 135 10.43 7.91 -16.28
CA THR A 135 11.65 7.21 -15.87
C THR A 135 11.83 5.88 -16.59
N ARG A 136 10.79 5.36 -17.24
CA ARG A 136 10.76 4.01 -17.84
C ARG A 136 11.23 2.93 -16.86
N ALA A 137 10.86 3.06 -15.60
CA ALA A 137 11.23 2.14 -14.56
C ALA A 137 10.35 0.87 -14.63
N ASP A 138 10.90 -0.29 -14.26
CA ASP A 138 10.10 -1.51 -14.08
C ASP A 138 9.27 -1.46 -12.80
N VAL A 139 9.81 -0.80 -11.76
CA VAL A 139 9.15 -0.60 -10.47
C VAL A 139 9.41 0.82 -9.96
N THR A 140 8.36 1.51 -9.53
CA THR A 140 8.45 2.81 -8.86
C THR A 140 7.87 2.70 -7.46
N VAL A 141 8.59 3.18 -6.45
CA VAL A 141 8.21 3.07 -5.04
C VAL A 141 8.07 4.45 -4.42
N CYS A 142 6.94 4.71 -3.76
CA CYS A 142 6.76 5.91 -2.95
C CYS A 142 7.49 5.76 -1.61
N LEU A 143 8.34 6.73 -1.30
CA LEU A 143 9.15 6.73 -0.08
C LEU A 143 8.86 7.98 0.75
N ILE A 144 9.06 7.86 2.05
CA ILE A 144 9.10 8.97 2.99
C ILE A 144 10.46 9.01 3.68
N PRO A 145 11.03 10.19 3.96
CA PRO A 145 12.21 10.30 4.78
C PRO A 145 11.86 9.96 6.24
N LEU A 146 12.76 9.23 6.89
CA LEU A 146 12.63 8.86 8.29
C LEU A 146 13.81 9.40 9.09
N ASP A 147 13.58 9.75 10.34
CA ASP A 147 14.64 9.98 11.33
C ASP A 147 15.33 8.65 11.72
N GLU A 148 16.48 8.73 12.36
CA GLU A 148 17.28 7.56 12.73
C GLU A 148 16.51 6.60 13.66
N LEU A 149 15.68 7.14 14.57
CA LEU A 149 14.90 6.34 15.51
C LEU A 149 13.83 5.51 14.78
N ALA A 150 13.07 6.12 13.88
CA ALA A 150 12.06 5.44 13.09
C ALA A 150 12.69 4.49 12.06
N ALA A 151 13.85 4.85 11.52
CA ALA A 151 14.57 4.07 10.51
C ALA A 151 15.00 2.69 11.04
N SER A 152 15.44 2.58 12.29
CA SER A 152 15.87 1.31 12.90
C SER A 152 14.78 0.23 12.94
N SER A 153 13.51 0.62 12.95
CA SER A 153 12.35 -0.29 12.99
C SER A 153 11.65 -0.45 11.63
N SER A 154 12.20 0.15 10.59
CA SER A 154 11.59 0.22 9.26
C SER A 154 12.41 -0.52 8.20
N SER A 155 11.79 -0.76 7.06
CA SER A 155 12.53 -1.17 5.85
C SER A 155 13.07 0.06 5.15
N LEU A 156 14.35 0.04 4.81
CA LEU A 156 15.05 1.17 4.22
C LEU A 156 15.51 0.88 2.78
N LEU A 157 15.52 1.92 1.98
CA LEU A 157 16.06 1.92 0.63
C LEU A 157 17.23 2.90 0.54
N LYS A 158 18.35 2.44 -0.01
CA LYS A 158 19.47 3.28 -0.42
C LYS A 158 19.23 3.71 -1.85
N LEU A 159 19.38 5.00 -2.11
CA LEU A 159 19.16 5.59 -3.41
C LEU A 159 20.46 6.21 -3.94
N ASP A 160 20.67 6.15 -5.26
CA ASP A 160 21.66 6.96 -5.95
C ASP A 160 21.16 8.40 -6.16
N ARG A 161 22.00 9.24 -6.78
CA ARG A 161 21.65 10.64 -7.07
C ARG A 161 20.52 10.82 -8.10
N SER A 162 20.19 9.79 -8.84
CA SER A 162 19.08 9.75 -9.82
C SER A 162 17.81 9.15 -9.24
N ALA A 163 17.76 8.92 -7.92
CA ALA A 163 16.68 8.27 -7.19
C ALA A 163 16.45 6.80 -7.55
N ARG A 164 17.44 6.12 -8.15
CA ARG A 164 17.36 4.67 -8.35
C ARG A 164 17.72 3.94 -7.08
N ILE A 165 17.00 2.84 -6.83
CA ILE A 165 17.22 1.99 -5.66
C ILE A 165 18.48 1.16 -5.88
N GLU A 166 19.49 1.34 -5.02
CA GLU A 166 20.73 0.58 -5.02
C GLU A 166 20.69 -0.60 -4.04
N GLN A 167 20.07 -0.39 -2.87
CA GLN A 167 20.02 -1.39 -1.82
C GLN A 167 18.69 -1.34 -1.09
N PHE A 168 18.28 -2.50 -0.58
CA PHE A 168 17.15 -2.68 0.33
C PHE A 168 17.63 -3.39 1.58
N ARG A 169 17.30 -2.85 2.77
CA ARG A 169 17.57 -3.51 4.05
C ARG A 169 16.36 -3.42 4.96
N GLN A 170 16.05 -4.52 5.63
CA GLN A 170 14.96 -4.61 6.58
C GLN A 170 15.47 -4.44 7.99
N GLN A 171 14.99 -3.42 8.70
CA GLN A 171 15.32 -3.11 10.09
C GLN A 171 16.84 -3.11 10.37
N PRO A 172 17.64 -2.35 9.61
CA PRO A 172 19.08 -2.31 9.80
C PRO A 172 19.42 -1.63 11.14
N VAL A 173 20.51 -2.08 11.78
CA VAL A 173 21.01 -1.52 13.04
C VAL A 173 22.51 -1.23 12.96
N GLY A 174 22.99 -0.34 13.81
CA GLY A 174 24.42 -0.03 13.93
C GLY A 174 25.04 0.48 12.62
N LYS A 175 26.11 -0.16 12.14
CA LYS A 175 26.81 0.22 10.91
C LYS A 175 25.91 0.14 9.67
N ASP A 176 25.09 -0.92 9.59
CA ASP A 176 24.17 -1.12 8.47
C ASP A 176 23.15 0.03 8.35
N LEU A 177 22.68 0.56 9.49
CA LEU A 177 21.78 1.71 9.51
C LEU A 177 22.47 2.97 8.96
N GLN A 178 23.72 3.20 9.36
CA GLN A 178 24.51 4.36 8.87
C GLN A 178 24.79 4.26 7.36
N GLU A 179 25.06 3.07 6.85
CA GLU A 179 25.29 2.83 5.40
C GLU A 179 24.04 3.14 4.57
N MET A 180 22.83 2.91 5.13
CA MET A 180 21.56 3.19 4.45
C MET A 180 21.15 4.66 4.43
N ARG A 181 21.94 5.55 5.02
CA ARG A 181 21.67 6.98 5.05
C ARG A 181 21.73 7.60 3.65
N ASN A 182 20.66 8.28 3.25
CA ASN A 182 20.58 9.02 2.00
C ASN A 182 20.80 10.52 2.25
N ASP A 183 21.40 11.20 1.28
CA ASP A 183 21.42 12.67 1.24
C ASP A 183 20.09 13.17 0.67
N THR A 184 19.17 13.53 1.56
CA THR A 184 17.82 13.97 1.17
C THR A 184 17.80 15.34 0.46
N THR A 185 18.87 16.12 0.53
CA THR A 185 18.97 17.41 -0.17
C THR A 185 19.00 17.26 -1.68
N VAL A 186 19.54 16.15 -2.18
CA VAL A 186 19.56 15.78 -3.61
C VAL A 186 18.13 15.66 -4.17
N PHE A 187 17.16 15.29 -3.33
CA PHE A 187 15.75 15.16 -3.69
C PHE A 187 14.92 16.42 -3.37
N GLY A 188 15.57 17.56 -3.11
CA GLY A 188 14.89 18.82 -2.78
C GLY A 188 14.23 18.84 -1.40
N LEU A 189 14.58 17.89 -0.52
CA LEU A 189 14.09 17.83 0.85
C LEU A 189 15.09 18.54 1.77
N SER A 190 14.66 19.63 2.42
CA SER A 190 15.46 20.25 3.47
C SER A 190 15.52 19.36 4.72
N PRO A 191 16.61 19.39 5.50
CA PRO A 191 16.72 18.65 6.76
C PRO A 191 15.56 18.90 7.73
N THR A 192 15.02 20.12 7.73
CA THR A 192 13.88 20.55 8.56
C THR A 192 12.55 19.92 8.09
N LYS A 193 12.36 19.71 6.78
CA LYS A 193 11.16 19.03 6.24
C LYS A 193 11.21 17.50 6.46
N ALA A 194 12.39 16.90 6.48
CA ALA A 194 12.57 15.50 6.78
C ALA A 194 12.25 15.16 8.25
N ALA A 195 12.42 16.12 9.17
CA ALA A 195 12.13 15.96 10.59
C ALA A 195 10.70 16.33 10.98
N SER A 196 9.95 17.04 10.16
CA SER A 196 8.54 17.36 10.42
C SER A 196 7.68 16.14 10.13
N LYS A 197 7.28 15.43 11.18
CA LYS A 197 6.21 14.41 11.09
C LYS A 197 4.94 15.06 10.59
N PRO A 198 4.16 14.37 9.71
CA PRO A 198 2.78 14.72 9.48
C PRO A 198 1.93 14.50 10.74
#